data_13f388341eac2122dd5c9fa826da8c04
#
_entry.id   13f388341eac2122dd5c9fa826da8c04
#
_cell.length_a   1.000
_cell.length_b   1.000
_cell.length_c   1.000
_cell.angle_alpha   90.00
_cell.angle_beta   90.00
_cell.angle_gamma   90.00
#
_symmetry.space_group_name_H-M   'P 1'
#
loop_
_entity.id
_entity.type
_entity.pdbx_description
1 polymer ?
#
loop_
_entity_poly.entity_id
_entity_poly.type
_entity_poly.pdbx_seq_one_letter_code
_entity_poly.pdbx_strand_id
1 'polypeptide(L)'
;MRSRSLFMLLAPLLCAAPAAAQPITPTQPVKLFNGRDLTGLTTWLKDTKKDDPRNVFTAKDGILHLSGDGFGYVATEKAYQDYHLTVEYKWGKRTDGGKFVRNSGVLLHATGPDGGGRGTWMSSIECQLAQGCVGDLIPISSKDNPVSFTADIEVGPDKRPRWKAGGEKRVFTERQLWWNKHEPFFKELLDTRGKDDVESQLDEWTKMECLCRGKTIEVRVNGVVVNKCYEASPAAGKILLQTEGFEIAFRGFEIKPLEKQ
;
A
#
# COMPACT_ATOMS: atom_id res chain seq x y z
N MET A 1 71.89 -24.24 7.23
CA MET A 1 70.90 -23.33 6.60
C MET A 1 69.53 -23.78 7.07
N ARG A 2 68.87 -23.03 7.97
CA ARG A 2 67.51 -23.32 8.46
C ARG A 2 66.56 -22.32 7.76
N SER A 3 65.69 -22.87 6.88
CA SER A 3 64.64 -22.13 6.21
C SER A 3 63.52 -21.78 7.26
N ARG A 4 63.19 -20.49 7.38
CA ARG A 4 62.05 -20.00 8.17
C ARG A 4 60.90 -19.78 7.22
N SER A 5 59.90 -20.66 7.27
CA SER A 5 58.64 -20.44 6.55
C SER A 5 57.78 -19.42 7.29
N LEU A 6 57.51 -18.32 6.59
CA LEU A 6 56.65 -17.25 7.07
C LEU A 6 55.17 -17.62 6.76
N PHE A 7 54.40 -17.99 7.77
CA PHE A 7 52.95 -18.22 7.64
C PHE A 7 52.23 -16.86 7.68
N MET A 8 51.70 -16.44 6.55
CA MET A 8 50.88 -15.25 6.45
C MET A 8 49.45 -15.61 6.80
N LEU A 9 48.96 -15.19 7.98
CA LEU A 9 47.56 -15.32 8.39
C LEU A 9 46.74 -14.31 7.57
N LEU A 10 45.94 -14.81 6.65
CA LEU A 10 44.84 -14.04 6.02
C LEU A 10 43.68 -13.95 7.00
N ALA A 11 43.42 -12.79 7.57
CA ALA A 11 42.20 -12.53 8.33
C ALA A 11 41.02 -12.36 7.37
N PRO A 12 39.87 -13.03 7.58
CA PRO A 12 38.70 -12.83 6.73
C PRO A 12 38.10 -11.44 7.00
N LEU A 13 37.98 -10.66 5.94
CA LEU A 13 37.22 -9.40 5.95
C LEU A 13 35.73 -9.76 6.09
N LEU A 14 35.16 -9.63 7.29
CA LEU A 14 33.70 -9.67 7.47
C LEU A 14 33.12 -8.39 6.86
N CYS A 15 32.55 -8.49 5.66
CA CYS A 15 31.64 -7.47 5.14
C CYS A 15 30.37 -7.46 5.99
N ALA A 16 30.24 -6.53 6.92
CA ALA A 16 28.98 -6.27 7.61
C ALA A 16 27.99 -5.73 6.58
N ALA A 17 26.90 -6.48 6.35
CA ALA A 17 25.78 -5.97 5.56
C ALA A 17 25.23 -4.69 6.25
N PRO A 18 24.88 -3.64 5.49
CA PRO A 18 24.32 -2.43 6.10
C PRO A 18 23.02 -2.81 6.85
N ALA A 19 22.95 -2.46 8.12
CA ALA A 19 21.76 -2.64 8.92
C ALA A 19 20.60 -1.87 8.26
N ALA A 20 19.48 -2.53 8.00
CA ALA A 20 18.28 -1.87 7.50
C ALA A 20 17.90 -0.74 8.48
N ALA A 21 17.64 0.46 7.92
CA ALA A 21 17.24 1.60 8.73
C ALA A 21 15.96 1.26 9.52
N GLN A 22 15.94 1.59 10.81
CA GLN A 22 14.78 1.34 11.66
C GLN A 22 13.56 2.16 11.17
N PRO A 23 12.35 1.58 11.22
CA PRO A 23 11.12 2.31 10.89
C PRO A 23 10.93 3.54 11.79
N ILE A 24 10.42 4.61 11.21
CA ILE A 24 10.19 5.88 11.89
C ILE A 24 8.78 5.91 12.46
N THR A 25 8.66 6.19 13.77
CA THR A 25 7.39 6.62 14.38
C THR A 25 7.33 8.14 14.33
N PRO A 26 6.36 8.76 13.63
CA PRO A 26 6.29 10.20 13.52
C PRO A 26 5.95 10.84 14.88
N THR A 27 6.68 11.89 15.26
CA THR A 27 6.43 12.71 16.46
C THR A 27 5.74 14.03 16.12
N GLN A 28 5.63 14.35 14.83
CA GLN A 28 4.96 15.50 14.25
C GLN A 28 4.45 15.13 12.85
N PRO A 29 3.55 15.90 12.23
CA PRO A 29 3.11 15.65 10.86
C PRO A 29 4.29 15.65 9.87
N VAL A 30 4.30 14.66 8.98
CA VAL A 30 5.31 14.49 7.93
C VAL A 30 4.60 14.42 6.58
N LYS A 31 4.87 15.37 5.71
CA LYS A 31 4.44 15.30 4.31
C LYS A 31 5.29 14.27 3.59
N LEU A 32 4.70 13.15 3.18
CA LEU A 32 5.37 12.12 2.39
C LEU A 32 5.55 12.58 0.93
N PHE A 33 4.62 13.40 0.45
CA PHE A 33 4.73 14.13 -0.81
C PHE A 33 4.84 15.62 -0.53
N ASN A 34 5.89 16.26 -1.04
CA ASN A 34 6.19 17.67 -0.76
C ASN A 34 5.34 18.67 -1.58
N GLY A 35 4.50 18.16 -2.52
CA GLY A 35 3.64 18.95 -3.40
C GLY A 35 4.33 19.55 -4.63
N ARG A 36 5.63 19.30 -4.86
CA ARG A 36 6.41 19.90 -5.94
C ARG A 36 7.09 18.90 -6.86
N ASP A 37 7.72 17.89 -6.27
CA ASP A 37 8.51 16.89 -6.96
C ASP A 37 8.51 15.55 -6.20
N LEU A 38 9.21 14.55 -6.71
CA LEU A 38 9.30 13.22 -6.13
C LEU A 38 10.39 13.07 -5.06
N THR A 39 10.97 14.16 -4.53
CA THR A 39 11.99 14.10 -3.47
C THR A 39 11.42 13.38 -2.23
N GLY A 40 12.14 12.37 -1.74
CA GLY A 40 11.72 11.49 -0.64
C GLY A 40 10.86 10.31 -1.07
N LEU A 41 10.62 10.18 -2.39
CA LEU A 41 9.90 9.10 -3.02
C LEU A 41 10.78 8.39 -4.06
N THR A 42 10.54 7.11 -4.25
CA THR A 42 11.12 6.29 -5.32
C THR A 42 10.01 5.74 -6.21
N THR A 43 10.32 5.47 -7.47
CA THR A 43 9.37 4.91 -8.44
C THR A 43 9.82 3.54 -8.91
N TRP A 44 8.83 2.71 -9.28
CA TRP A 44 9.06 1.39 -9.84
C TRP A 44 7.95 1.05 -10.85
N LEU A 45 8.35 0.56 -12.01
CA LEU A 45 7.46 0.02 -13.03
C LEU A 45 7.82 -1.45 -13.31
N LYS A 46 6.83 -2.28 -13.50
CA LYS A 46 7.01 -3.72 -13.72
C LYS A 46 7.91 -4.02 -14.92
N ASP A 47 7.76 -3.26 -15.99
CA ASP A 47 8.48 -3.44 -17.26
C ASP A 47 9.84 -2.72 -17.28
N THR A 48 9.90 -1.45 -16.90
CA THR A 48 11.10 -0.62 -17.01
C THR A 48 11.85 -0.43 -15.68
N LYS A 49 11.36 -1.03 -14.60
CA LYS A 49 11.97 -1.01 -13.27
C LYS A 49 12.03 0.41 -12.69
N LYS A 50 13.21 0.96 -12.45
CA LYS A 50 13.42 2.31 -11.90
C LYS A 50 13.32 3.42 -12.94
N ASP A 51 13.34 3.06 -14.21
CA ASP A 51 13.24 4.02 -15.30
C ASP A 51 11.79 4.33 -15.60
N ASP A 52 11.46 5.61 -15.79
CA ASP A 52 10.13 6.07 -16.16
C ASP A 52 10.16 6.90 -17.47
N PRO A 53 10.45 6.27 -18.62
CA PRO A 53 10.54 6.98 -19.90
C PRO A 53 9.18 7.52 -20.40
N ARG A 54 8.07 7.05 -19.79
CA ARG A 54 6.71 7.47 -20.15
C ARG A 54 6.15 8.57 -19.24
N ASN A 55 6.93 9.01 -18.24
CA ASN A 55 6.48 9.96 -17.23
C ASN A 55 5.16 9.51 -16.56
N VAL A 56 5.12 8.23 -16.18
CA VAL A 56 3.97 7.65 -15.47
C VAL A 56 3.71 8.37 -14.17
N PHE A 57 4.78 8.77 -13.48
CA PHE A 57 4.74 9.47 -12.19
C PHE A 57 5.18 10.92 -12.37
N THR A 58 4.26 11.86 -12.21
CA THR A 58 4.56 13.30 -12.28
C THR A 58 4.03 14.05 -11.07
N ALA A 59 4.70 15.14 -10.71
CA ALA A 59 4.32 15.99 -9.59
C ALA A 59 4.18 17.43 -10.06
N LYS A 60 3.01 18.04 -9.81
CA LYS A 60 2.73 19.42 -10.18
C LYS A 60 1.62 20.02 -9.33
N ASP A 61 1.78 21.26 -8.91
CA ASP A 61 0.74 22.06 -8.24
C ASP A 61 0.08 21.37 -7.03
N GLY A 62 0.87 20.69 -6.21
CA GLY A 62 0.38 19.95 -5.04
C GLY A 62 -0.20 18.57 -5.34
N ILE A 63 -0.18 18.13 -6.60
CA ILE A 63 -0.76 16.87 -7.06
C ILE A 63 0.35 15.93 -7.53
N LEU A 64 0.30 14.71 -7.04
CA LEU A 64 1.04 13.57 -7.55
C LEU A 64 0.13 12.84 -8.53
N HIS A 65 0.47 12.86 -9.80
CA HIS A 65 -0.32 12.28 -10.88
C HIS A 65 0.32 10.99 -11.39
N LEU A 66 -0.48 9.94 -11.45
CA LEU A 66 -0.13 8.64 -12.03
C LEU A 66 -0.96 8.45 -13.30
N SER A 67 -0.29 8.42 -14.45
CA SER A 67 -0.97 8.40 -15.77
C SER A 67 -1.69 7.09 -16.08
N GLY A 68 -1.43 6.02 -15.32
CA GLY A 68 -1.95 4.68 -15.60
C GLY A 68 -1.25 3.97 -16.77
N ASP A 69 -0.16 4.53 -17.32
CA ASP A 69 0.58 3.92 -18.42
C ASP A 69 1.62 2.91 -17.92
N GLY A 70 1.16 1.87 -17.25
CA GLY A 70 1.98 0.82 -16.70
C GLY A 70 1.50 0.32 -15.34
N PHE A 71 2.10 -0.77 -14.91
CA PHE A 71 1.88 -1.36 -13.59
C PHE A 71 3.10 -1.08 -12.72
N GLY A 72 2.89 -0.53 -11.55
CA GLY A 72 3.97 -0.17 -10.65
C GLY A 72 3.50 0.73 -9.50
N TYR A 73 4.41 1.47 -8.92
CA TYR A 73 4.10 2.31 -7.75
C TYR A 73 5.11 3.43 -7.56
N VAL A 74 4.71 4.44 -6.81
CA VAL A 74 5.58 5.35 -6.10
C VAL A 74 5.63 4.94 -4.63
N ALA A 75 6.82 4.93 -4.03
CA ALA A 75 7.07 4.46 -2.67
C ALA A 75 7.81 5.51 -1.85
N THR A 76 7.54 5.58 -0.54
CA THR A 76 8.39 6.35 0.37
C THR A 76 9.80 5.76 0.43
N GLU A 77 10.84 6.59 0.49
CA GLU A 77 12.22 6.11 0.69
C GLU A 77 12.38 5.47 2.07
N LYS A 78 11.73 6.03 3.07
CA LYS A 78 11.79 5.62 4.47
C LYS A 78 10.66 4.66 4.83
N ALA A 79 10.91 3.80 5.83
CA ALA A 79 9.92 2.95 6.45
C ALA A 79 9.31 3.65 7.66
N TYR A 80 8.03 3.37 7.92
CA TYR A 80 7.26 3.98 9.01
C TYR A 80 6.49 2.93 9.81
N GLN A 81 6.20 3.28 11.06
CA GLN A 81 5.33 2.53 11.98
C GLN A 81 4.56 3.51 12.89
N ASP A 82 3.48 3.05 13.50
CA ASP A 82 2.70 3.84 14.48
C ASP A 82 2.31 5.22 13.98
N TYR A 83 1.56 5.26 12.88
CA TYR A 83 1.16 6.51 12.23
C TYR A 83 -0.33 6.54 11.87
N HIS A 84 -0.85 7.75 11.69
CA HIS A 84 -2.11 8.01 11.02
C HIS A 84 -1.79 8.57 9.63
N LEU A 85 -1.96 7.74 8.60
CA LEU A 85 -1.84 8.12 7.20
C LEU A 85 -3.11 8.81 6.73
N THR A 86 -2.95 9.88 5.97
CA THR A 86 -4.01 10.52 5.19
C THR A 86 -3.53 10.65 3.74
N VAL A 87 -4.40 10.33 2.80
CA VAL A 87 -4.22 10.59 1.37
C VAL A 87 -5.58 10.84 0.73
N GLU A 88 -5.65 11.81 -0.18
CA GLU A 88 -6.82 12.01 -1.02
C GLU A 88 -6.50 11.61 -2.44
N TYR A 89 -7.43 10.93 -3.10
CA TYR A 89 -7.30 10.54 -4.50
C TYR A 89 -8.51 10.96 -5.33
N LYS A 90 -8.28 11.08 -6.63
CA LYS A 90 -9.32 11.34 -7.62
C LYS A 90 -8.98 10.62 -8.91
N TRP A 91 -9.95 9.96 -9.51
CA TRP A 91 -9.79 9.27 -10.78
C TRP A 91 -9.61 10.23 -11.95
N GLY A 92 -8.73 9.88 -12.88
CA GLY A 92 -8.53 10.57 -14.14
C GLY A 92 -9.34 9.97 -15.29
N LYS A 93 -8.99 10.31 -16.53
CA LYS A 93 -9.75 9.89 -17.71
C LYS A 93 -9.31 8.53 -18.27
N ARG A 94 -8.01 8.21 -18.16
CA ARG A 94 -7.48 6.95 -18.72
C ARG A 94 -8.02 5.74 -17.96
N THR A 95 -8.43 4.72 -18.72
CA THR A 95 -8.88 3.43 -18.22
C THR A 95 -8.16 2.30 -18.97
N ASP A 96 -8.40 1.07 -18.59
CA ASP A 96 -7.93 -0.14 -19.27
C ASP A 96 -8.74 -0.50 -20.54
N GLY A 97 -9.53 0.42 -21.02
CA GLY A 97 -10.47 0.21 -22.14
C GLY A 97 -11.82 -0.35 -21.68
N GLY A 98 -12.18 -0.18 -20.41
CA GLY A 98 -13.47 -0.56 -19.86
C GLY A 98 -13.61 -2.06 -19.54
N LYS A 99 -12.48 -2.76 -19.40
CA LYS A 99 -12.47 -4.20 -19.12
C LYS A 99 -12.70 -4.51 -17.65
N PHE A 100 -12.33 -3.57 -16.78
CA PHE A 100 -12.41 -3.71 -15.33
C PHE A 100 -12.83 -2.39 -14.66
N VAL A 101 -13.13 -2.42 -13.37
CA VAL A 101 -13.33 -1.21 -12.56
C VAL A 101 -12.02 -0.43 -12.45
N ARG A 102 -12.10 0.87 -12.18
CA ARG A 102 -10.92 1.67 -11.85
C ARG A 102 -10.21 1.05 -10.66
N ASN A 103 -8.90 0.89 -10.78
CA ASN A 103 -8.10 0.15 -9.82
C ASN A 103 -6.79 0.85 -9.49
N SER A 104 -6.50 0.93 -8.20
CA SER A 104 -5.27 1.42 -7.59
C SER A 104 -5.23 0.92 -6.14
N GLY A 105 -4.20 1.26 -5.38
CA GLY A 105 -4.09 0.87 -3.97
C GLY A 105 -3.11 1.73 -3.18
N VAL A 106 -3.35 1.79 -1.89
CA VAL A 106 -2.39 2.27 -0.89
C VAL A 106 -1.79 1.05 -0.20
N LEU A 107 -0.49 0.79 -0.41
CA LEU A 107 0.19 -0.37 0.16
C LEU A 107 0.91 0.03 1.43
N LEU A 108 0.53 -0.59 2.54
CA LEU A 108 1.03 -0.31 3.87
C LEU A 108 2.10 -1.32 4.27
N HIS A 109 3.08 -0.88 5.06
CA HIS A 109 4.12 -1.71 5.65
C HIS A 109 4.90 -2.52 4.60
N ALA A 110 5.18 -1.92 3.45
CA ALA A 110 5.85 -2.60 2.35
C ALA A 110 7.30 -2.94 2.68
N THR A 111 7.68 -4.19 2.41
CA THR A 111 9.00 -4.76 2.69
C THR A 111 9.51 -5.62 1.54
N GLY A 112 10.77 -6.01 1.60
CA GLY A 112 11.41 -6.84 0.58
C GLY A 112 11.81 -6.05 -0.68
N PRO A 113 12.19 -6.75 -1.74
CA PRO A 113 12.64 -6.13 -2.99
C PRO A 113 11.48 -5.56 -3.82
N ASP A 114 11.81 -4.59 -4.66
CA ASP A 114 10.90 -4.09 -5.69
C ASP A 114 10.43 -5.25 -6.58
N GLY A 115 9.12 -5.31 -6.84
CA GLY A 115 8.51 -6.36 -7.67
C GLY A 115 8.43 -7.75 -7.02
N GLY A 116 8.85 -7.90 -5.75
CA GLY A 116 8.86 -9.19 -5.04
C GLY A 116 7.46 -9.77 -4.79
N GLY A 117 6.48 -8.93 -4.53
CA GLY A 117 5.09 -9.31 -4.32
C GLY A 117 4.33 -9.44 -5.65
N ARG A 118 3.85 -10.64 -5.95
CA ARG A 118 3.10 -10.96 -7.19
C ARG A 118 3.79 -10.53 -8.49
N GLY A 119 5.13 -10.36 -8.47
CA GLY A 119 5.92 -9.96 -9.64
C GLY A 119 5.80 -8.47 -10.03
N THR A 120 5.09 -7.67 -9.28
CA THR A 120 4.87 -6.24 -9.58
C THR A 120 5.06 -5.35 -8.37
N TRP A 121 4.57 -5.75 -7.20
CA TRP A 121 4.51 -4.94 -5.99
C TRP A 121 5.64 -5.29 -5.01
N MET A 122 5.86 -4.49 -3.98
CA MET A 122 6.56 -4.96 -2.78
C MET A 122 5.58 -5.79 -1.93
N SER A 123 6.09 -6.71 -1.10
CA SER A 123 5.27 -7.41 -0.11
C SER A 123 4.69 -6.42 0.89
N SER A 124 3.36 -6.39 1.06
CA SER A 124 2.66 -5.33 1.78
C SER A 124 1.22 -5.72 2.12
N ILE A 125 0.57 -4.92 2.95
CA ILE A 125 -0.88 -4.97 3.13
C ILE A 125 -1.48 -3.86 2.27
N GLU A 126 -2.17 -4.25 1.21
CA GLU A 126 -2.85 -3.32 0.33
C GLU A 126 -4.17 -2.88 0.92
N CYS A 127 -4.40 -1.58 0.92
CA CYS A 127 -5.67 -0.93 1.13
C CYS A 127 -6.22 -0.56 -0.25
N GLN A 128 -7.18 -1.35 -0.73
CA GLN A 128 -7.67 -1.31 -2.10
C GLN A 128 -8.40 0.00 -2.42
N LEU A 129 -8.19 0.53 -3.60
CA LEU A 129 -8.90 1.67 -4.16
C LEU A 129 -9.78 1.29 -5.38
N ALA A 130 -10.05 0.01 -5.61
CA ALA A 130 -10.92 -0.39 -6.71
C ALA A 130 -12.37 -0.01 -6.45
N GLN A 131 -13.04 0.53 -7.47
CA GLN A 131 -14.46 0.94 -7.39
C GLN A 131 -15.34 -0.22 -6.92
N GLY A 132 -16.22 0.04 -5.95
CA GLY A 132 -17.04 -0.96 -5.29
C GLY A 132 -16.33 -1.80 -4.23
N CYS A 133 -15.00 -1.70 -4.13
CA CYS A 133 -14.15 -2.47 -3.22
C CYS A 133 -13.21 -1.56 -2.41
N VAL A 134 -13.46 -0.25 -2.37
CA VAL A 134 -12.58 0.72 -1.70
C VAL A 134 -12.51 0.45 -0.20
N GLY A 135 -11.29 0.31 0.30
CA GLY A 135 -11.02 -0.01 1.70
C GLY A 135 -10.92 -1.50 2.01
N ASP A 136 -11.00 -2.38 1.04
CA ASP A 136 -10.65 -3.78 1.22
C ASP A 136 -9.19 -3.95 1.61
N LEU A 137 -8.87 -5.01 2.36
CA LEU A 137 -7.51 -5.32 2.74
C LEU A 137 -7.03 -6.60 2.04
N ILE A 138 -5.86 -6.52 1.39
CA ILE A 138 -5.30 -7.63 0.62
C ILE A 138 -3.84 -7.86 1.05
N PRO A 139 -3.49 -9.06 1.55
CA PRO A 139 -2.10 -9.39 1.80
C PRO A 139 -1.40 -9.69 0.46
N ILE A 140 -0.34 -8.94 0.16
CA ILE A 140 0.54 -9.15 -0.98
C ILE A 140 1.84 -9.74 -0.46
N SER A 141 2.01 -11.04 -0.63
CA SER A 141 3.19 -11.78 -0.16
C SER A 141 4.16 -12.08 -1.29
N SER A 142 5.43 -12.25 -0.93
CA SER A 142 6.41 -12.99 -1.71
C SER A 142 6.91 -14.21 -0.91
N LYS A 143 7.63 -15.09 -1.56
CA LYS A 143 8.17 -16.31 -0.90
C LYS A 143 9.00 -15.97 0.34
N ASP A 144 9.84 -14.93 0.24
CA ASP A 144 10.79 -14.57 1.29
C ASP A 144 10.28 -13.47 2.22
N ASN A 145 9.13 -12.85 1.88
CA ASN A 145 8.50 -11.81 2.67
C ASN A 145 7.00 -12.09 2.79
N PRO A 146 6.59 -13.04 3.63
CA PRO A 146 5.20 -13.37 3.85
C PRO A 146 4.47 -12.21 4.55
N VAL A 147 3.21 -12.02 4.17
CA VAL A 147 2.32 -11.00 4.74
C VAL A 147 1.08 -11.66 5.27
N SER A 148 0.63 -11.24 6.44
CA SER A 148 -0.58 -11.75 7.05
C SER A 148 -1.24 -10.71 7.95
N PHE A 149 -2.52 -10.89 8.21
CA PHE A 149 -3.25 -10.21 9.27
C PHE A 149 -4.44 -11.05 9.73
N THR A 150 -4.97 -10.75 10.91
CA THR A 150 -6.19 -11.34 11.46
C THR A 150 -7.30 -10.30 11.42
N ALA A 151 -8.54 -10.71 11.18
CA ALA A 151 -9.70 -9.85 11.27
C ALA A 151 -10.92 -10.60 11.82
N ASP A 152 -11.84 -9.85 12.44
CA ASP A 152 -13.17 -10.35 12.77
C ASP A 152 -14.04 -10.22 11.52
N ILE A 153 -14.76 -11.29 11.16
CA ILE A 153 -15.52 -11.34 9.91
C ILE A 153 -16.93 -11.89 10.09
N GLU A 154 -17.78 -11.56 9.14
CA GLU A 154 -18.96 -12.36 8.77
C GLU A 154 -18.84 -12.81 7.31
N VAL A 155 -19.46 -13.93 6.99
CA VAL A 155 -19.51 -14.42 5.60
C VAL A 155 -20.82 -13.97 4.97
N GLY A 156 -20.71 -13.20 3.89
CA GLY A 156 -21.86 -12.73 3.15
C GLY A 156 -22.55 -13.82 2.30
N PRO A 157 -23.69 -13.50 1.69
CA PRO A 157 -24.43 -14.45 0.85
C PRO A 157 -23.67 -14.89 -0.41
N ASP A 158 -22.73 -14.09 -0.87
CA ASP A 158 -21.77 -14.37 -1.95
C ASP A 158 -20.54 -15.18 -1.49
N LYS A 159 -20.55 -15.67 -0.23
CA LYS A 159 -19.48 -16.43 0.42
C LYS A 159 -18.16 -15.64 0.62
N ARG A 160 -18.18 -14.32 0.47
CA ARG A 160 -17.00 -13.46 0.70
C ARG A 160 -16.94 -13.05 2.17
N PRO A 161 -15.72 -13.08 2.79
CA PRO A 161 -15.54 -12.61 4.17
C PRO A 161 -15.56 -11.08 4.20
N ARG A 162 -16.45 -10.49 4.99
CA ARG A 162 -16.56 -9.05 5.25
C ARG A 162 -16.14 -8.74 6.66
N TRP A 163 -15.47 -7.61 6.83
CA TRP A 163 -15.17 -7.16 8.18
C TRP A 163 -16.44 -6.95 9.01
N LYS A 164 -16.41 -7.52 10.22
CA LYS A 164 -17.50 -7.42 11.20
C LYS A 164 -16.92 -7.40 12.61
N ALA A 165 -17.01 -6.27 13.29
CA ALA A 165 -16.56 -6.17 14.67
C ALA A 165 -17.23 -7.22 15.56
N GLY A 166 -16.42 -8.01 16.30
CA GLY A 166 -16.89 -9.11 17.15
C GLY A 166 -17.35 -10.36 16.40
N GLY A 167 -17.08 -10.44 15.11
CA GLY A 167 -17.37 -11.63 14.29
C GLY A 167 -16.39 -12.79 14.50
N GLU A 168 -16.43 -13.74 13.58
CA GLU A 168 -15.50 -14.88 13.57
C GLU A 168 -14.06 -14.40 13.27
N LYS A 169 -13.08 -14.84 14.05
CA LYS A 169 -11.69 -14.53 13.81
C LYS A 169 -11.14 -15.34 12.65
N ARG A 170 -10.51 -14.65 11.68
CA ARG A 170 -9.88 -15.28 10.53
C ARG A 170 -8.53 -14.68 10.21
N VAL A 171 -7.55 -15.53 9.90
CA VAL A 171 -6.23 -15.13 9.41
C VAL A 171 -6.27 -15.04 7.88
N PHE A 172 -5.69 -13.98 7.35
CA PHE A 172 -5.55 -13.69 5.92
C PHE A 172 -4.07 -13.72 5.54
N THR A 173 -3.73 -14.54 4.54
CA THR A 173 -2.37 -14.67 3.98
C THR A 173 -2.35 -14.47 2.47
N GLU A 174 -3.48 -14.68 1.78
CA GLU A 174 -3.59 -14.63 0.31
C GLU A 174 -4.88 -13.99 -0.18
N ARG A 175 -5.96 -14.08 0.62
CA ARG A 175 -7.30 -13.69 0.24
C ARG A 175 -7.63 -12.30 0.73
N GLN A 176 -8.51 -11.61 0.00
CA GLN A 176 -9.05 -10.30 0.29
C GLN A 176 -10.04 -10.35 1.45
N LEU A 177 -9.89 -9.42 2.39
CA LEU A 177 -10.90 -9.07 3.38
C LEU A 177 -11.72 -7.92 2.82
N TRP A 178 -12.99 -8.18 2.54
CA TRP A 178 -13.91 -7.21 1.98
C TRP A 178 -14.35 -6.19 3.02
N TRP A 179 -14.60 -4.95 2.60
CA TRP A 179 -15.14 -3.92 3.47
C TRP A 179 -16.58 -4.28 3.92
N ASN A 180 -17.02 -3.72 5.04
CA ASN A 180 -18.18 -4.18 5.78
C ASN A 180 -19.53 -4.06 5.03
N LYS A 181 -19.64 -3.15 4.06
CA LYS A 181 -20.86 -2.91 3.29
C LYS A 181 -20.71 -3.25 1.81
N HIS A 182 -19.66 -4.01 1.45
CA HIS A 182 -19.51 -4.45 0.07
C HIS A 182 -20.80 -5.14 -0.43
N GLU A 183 -21.32 -4.64 -1.55
CA GLU A 183 -22.54 -5.16 -2.12
C GLU A 183 -22.36 -6.61 -2.58
N PRO A 184 -23.21 -7.56 -2.10
CA PRO A 184 -23.16 -8.93 -2.55
C PRO A 184 -23.44 -9.02 -4.06
N PHE A 185 -22.67 -9.85 -4.76
CA PHE A 185 -22.79 -10.06 -6.20
C PHE A 185 -22.55 -8.81 -7.07
N PHE A 186 -21.86 -7.79 -6.51
CA PHE A 186 -21.44 -6.62 -7.26
C PHE A 186 -20.67 -7.04 -8.52
N LYS A 187 -21.03 -6.45 -9.64
CA LYS A 187 -20.35 -6.65 -10.92
C LYS A 187 -19.29 -5.56 -11.09
N GLU A 188 -18.06 -5.97 -11.18
CA GLU A 188 -16.89 -5.09 -11.36
C GLU A 188 -16.85 -4.57 -12.82
N LEU A 189 -17.72 -3.63 -13.13
CA LEU A 189 -17.79 -2.94 -14.42
C LEU A 189 -17.33 -1.49 -14.24
N LEU A 190 -16.66 -0.95 -15.24
CA LEU A 190 -16.15 0.42 -15.23
C LEU A 190 -17.23 1.42 -14.82
N ASP A 191 -16.86 2.31 -13.89
CA ASP A 191 -17.69 3.40 -13.36
C ASP A 191 -19.01 2.95 -12.70
N THR A 192 -19.07 1.68 -12.27
CA THR A 192 -20.16 1.18 -11.43
C THR A 192 -19.78 1.30 -9.95
N ARG A 193 -20.80 1.43 -9.09
CA ARG A 193 -20.64 1.58 -7.64
C ARG A 193 -21.69 0.72 -6.93
N GLY A 194 -21.30 0.18 -5.79
CA GLY A 194 -22.22 -0.49 -4.89
C GLY A 194 -23.18 0.50 -4.22
N LYS A 195 -24.32 0.00 -3.77
CA LYS A 195 -25.40 0.80 -3.15
C LYS A 195 -24.91 1.61 -1.94
N ASP A 196 -24.07 1.03 -1.12
CA ASP A 196 -23.58 1.63 0.14
C ASP A 196 -22.12 2.14 0.01
N ASP A 197 -21.63 2.30 -1.24
CA ASP A 197 -20.27 2.75 -1.51
C ASP A 197 -20.01 4.13 -0.89
N VAL A 198 -18.87 4.27 -0.23
CA VAL A 198 -18.44 5.48 0.48
C VAL A 198 -17.42 6.32 -0.29
N GLU A 199 -17.00 5.86 -1.47
CA GLU A 199 -16.15 6.62 -2.38
C GLU A 199 -16.89 7.86 -2.88
N SER A 200 -16.19 8.97 -3.12
CA SER A 200 -16.75 10.18 -3.75
C SER A 200 -17.06 9.94 -5.24
N GLN A 201 -17.79 10.86 -5.86
CA GLN A 201 -18.01 10.79 -7.31
C GLN A 201 -16.70 10.92 -8.09
N LEU A 202 -16.67 10.50 -9.36
CA LEU A 202 -15.44 10.41 -10.16
C LEU A 202 -14.63 11.70 -10.24
N ASP A 203 -15.28 12.84 -10.27
CA ASP A 203 -14.66 14.17 -10.38
C ASP A 203 -14.37 14.82 -9.01
N GLU A 204 -14.66 14.11 -7.91
CA GLU A 204 -14.44 14.57 -6.55
C GLU A 204 -13.26 13.84 -5.88
N TRP A 205 -12.70 14.46 -4.86
CA TRP A 205 -11.64 13.85 -4.06
C TRP A 205 -12.22 12.91 -3.01
N THR A 206 -11.73 11.68 -2.99
CA THR A 206 -12.00 10.70 -1.93
C THR A 206 -10.85 10.72 -0.93
N LYS A 207 -11.18 10.85 0.36
CA LYS A 207 -10.20 10.81 1.44
C LYS A 207 -10.08 9.39 1.98
N MET A 208 -8.88 8.84 1.96
CA MET A 208 -8.53 7.61 2.64
C MET A 208 -7.66 7.90 3.85
N GLU A 209 -7.94 7.23 4.96
CA GLU A 209 -7.16 7.29 6.19
C GLU A 209 -6.84 5.87 6.66
N CYS A 210 -5.58 5.66 7.06
CA CYS A 210 -5.14 4.39 7.65
C CYS A 210 -4.50 4.68 9.01
N LEU A 211 -5.11 4.17 10.08
CA LEU A 211 -4.58 4.27 11.44
C LEU A 211 -3.81 2.98 11.75
N CYS A 212 -2.49 3.05 11.67
CA CYS A 212 -1.58 1.94 11.92
C CYS A 212 -1.00 2.05 13.32
N ARG A 213 -1.50 1.24 14.29
CA ARG A 213 -1.07 1.24 15.68
C ARG A 213 -0.54 -0.14 16.06
N GLY A 214 0.78 -0.27 16.24
CA GLY A 214 1.42 -1.56 16.42
C GLY A 214 1.03 -2.50 15.29
N LYS A 215 0.38 -3.62 15.62
CA LYS A 215 -0.10 -4.61 14.64
C LYS A 215 -1.58 -4.42 14.24
N THR A 216 -2.18 -3.28 14.54
CA THR A 216 -3.57 -2.99 14.17
C THR A 216 -3.61 -1.95 13.05
N ILE A 217 -4.46 -2.19 12.06
CA ILE A 217 -4.74 -1.26 10.96
C ILE A 217 -6.25 -1.02 10.94
N GLU A 218 -6.67 0.23 11.01
CA GLU A 218 -8.05 0.67 10.79
C GLU A 218 -8.10 1.54 9.55
N VAL A 219 -9.02 1.25 8.64
CA VAL A 219 -9.18 1.96 7.37
C VAL A 219 -10.47 2.76 7.39
N ARG A 220 -10.36 4.03 6.99
CA ARG A 220 -11.51 4.92 6.81
C ARG A 220 -11.52 5.49 5.42
N VAL A 221 -12.70 5.56 4.84
CA VAL A 221 -12.98 6.24 3.57
C VAL A 221 -14.02 7.32 3.82
N ASN A 222 -13.68 8.57 3.50
CA ASN A 222 -14.52 9.74 3.77
C ASN A 222 -15.03 9.79 5.23
N GLY A 223 -14.16 9.41 6.19
CA GLY A 223 -14.46 9.37 7.62
C GLY A 223 -15.23 8.14 8.10
N VAL A 224 -15.71 7.28 7.21
CA VAL A 224 -16.42 6.05 7.55
C VAL A 224 -15.42 4.92 7.75
N VAL A 225 -15.44 4.24 8.91
CA VAL A 225 -14.66 3.02 9.16
C VAL A 225 -15.20 1.92 8.25
N VAL A 226 -14.36 1.42 7.34
CA VAL A 226 -14.75 0.40 6.35
C VAL A 226 -14.11 -0.94 6.64
N ASN A 227 -12.92 -0.94 7.28
CA ASN A 227 -12.20 -2.18 7.56
C ASN A 227 -11.31 -2.03 8.78
N LYS A 228 -11.02 -3.15 9.44
CA LYS A 228 -10.06 -3.23 10.54
C LYS A 228 -9.44 -4.61 10.62
N CYS A 229 -8.13 -4.64 10.80
CA CYS A 229 -7.41 -5.88 11.06
C CYS A 229 -6.42 -5.70 12.23
N TYR A 230 -5.93 -6.81 12.75
CA TYR A 230 -4.95 -6.88 13.84
C TYR A 230 -3.99 -8.05 13.59
N GLU A 231 -2.96 -8.16 14.44
CA GLU A 231 -1.86 -9.11 14.24
C GLU A 231 -1.19 -8.97 12.86
N ALA A 232 -1.20 -7.76 12.29
CA ALA A 232 -0.58 -7.49 11.00
C ALA A 232 0.92 -7.81 11.02
N SER A 233 1.37 -8.50 10.00
CA SER A 233 2.78 -8.82 9.78
C SER A 233 3.10 -8.64 8.29
N PRO A 234 4.04 -7.73 7.94
CA PRO A 234 4.80 -6.83 8.82
C PRO A 234 3.94 -5.72 9.45
N ALA A 235 4.41 -5.16 10.59
CA ALA A 235 3.77 -4.05 11.30
C ALA A 235 4.43 -2.69 11.02
N ALA A 236 5.40 -2.65 10.12
CA ALA A 236 6.16 -1.47 9.71
C ALA A 236 6.72 -1.67 8.32
N GLY A 237 6.95 -0.58 7.59
CA GLY A 237 7.53 -0.62 6.25
C GLY A 237 7.30 0.67 5.49
N LYS A 238 7.60 0.65 4.19
CA LYS A 238 7.32 1.75 3.28
C LYS A 238 5.83 1.87 3.01
N ILE A 239 5.42 3.03 2.49
CA ILE A 239 4.05 3.29 2.06
C ILE A 239 4.09 3.57 0.56
N LEU A 240 3.25 2.86 -0.20
CA LEU A 240 3.23 2.95 -1.66
C LEU A 240 1.85 3.39 -2.16
N LEU A 241 1.86 4.05 -3.33
CA LEU A 241 0.66 4.36 -4.12
C LEU A 241 0.80 3.67 -5.47
N GLN A 242 -0.18 2.86 -5.85
CA GLN A 242 -0.14 2.04 -7.07
C GLN A 242 -0.54 2.82 -8.33
N THR A 243 0.05 2.41 -9.48
CA THR A 243 -0.49 2.61 -10.82
C THR A 243 -0.83 1.23 -11.39
N GLU A 244 -2.07 1.05 -11.83
CA GLU A 244 -2.59 -0.27 -12.25
C GLU A 244 -3.49 -0.17 -13.51
N GLY A 245 -3.02 0.59 -14.52
CA GLY A 245 -3.71 0.72 -15.79
C GLY A 245 -4.73 1.86 -15.84
N PHE A 246 -4.99 2.53 -14.71
CA PHE A 246 -5.94 3.63 -14.60
C PHE A 246 -5.24 4.92 -14.18
N GLU A 247 -5.68 6.04 -14.75
CA GLU A 247 -5.20 7.36 -14.35
C GLU A 247 -5.79 7.74 -12.99
N ILE A 248 -4.91 8.17 -12.09
CA ILE A 248 -5.29 8.60 -10.74
C ILE A 248 -4.39 9.75 -10.28
N ALA A 249 -4.98 10.69 -9.58
CA ALA A 249 -4.28 11.80 -8.94
C ALA A 249 -4.34 11.64 -7.42
N PHE A 250 -3.25 11.97 -6.73
CA PHE A 250 -3.16 11.98 -5.28
C PHE A 250 -2.75 13.36 -4.77
N ARG A 251 -3.25 13.73 -3.59
CA ARG A 251 -2.81 14.90 -2.83
C ARG A 251 -2.90 14.62 -1.34
N GLY A 252 -2.35 15.50 -0.50
CA GLY A 252 -2.44 15.35 0.95
C GLY A 252 -1.80 14.04 1.46
N PHE A 253 -0.81 13.50 0.73
CA PHE A 253 -0.11 12.28 1.13
C PHE A 253 0.82 12.59 2.29
N GLU A 254 0.34 12.32 3.52
CA GLU A 254 1.04 12.67 4.76
C GLU A 254 0.75 11.65 5.86
N ILE A 255 1.63 11.61 6.85
CA ILE A 255 1.43 10.89 8.10
C ILE A 255 1.53 11.84 9.29
N LYS A 256 0.81 11.54 10.35
CA LYS A 256 0.89 12.25 11.62
C LYS A 256 0.99 11.27 12.79
N PRO A 257 1.45 11.73 13.97
CA PRO A 257 1.39 10.93 15.19
C PRO A 257 -0.03 10.42 15.44
N LEU A 258 -0.13 9.20 15.98
CA LEU A 258 -1.40 8.70 16.48
C LEU A 258 -1.85 9.51 17.71
N GLU A 259 -3.13 9.85 17.77
CA GLU A 259 -3.71 10.48 18.96
C GLU A 259 -3.55 9.55 20.18
N LYS A 260 -3.21 10.15 21.33
CA LYS A 260 -3.19 9.43 22.61
C LYS A 260 -4.62 8.98 22.90
N GLN A 261 -4.78 7.71 23.19
CA GLN A 261 -6.05 7.17 23.71
C GLN A 261 -6.23 7.55 25.15
#